data_c717bb07a61553284a3038cc2a243b17
#
_entry.id   c717bb07a61553284a3038cc2a243b17
#
_cell.length_a   1.000
_cell.length_b   1.000
_cell.length_c   1.000
_cell.angle_alpha   90.00
_cell.angle_beta   90.00
_cell.angle_gamma   90.00
#
_symmetry.space_group_name_H-M   'P 1'
#
loop_
_entity.id
_entity.type
_entity.pdbx_description
1 polymer ?
#
loop_
_entity_poly.entity_id
_entity_poly.type
_entity_poly.pdbx_seq_one_letter_code
_entity_poly.pdbx_strand_id
1 'polypeptide(L)'
;MNTRNRPGRNPGLQPAARRPPYGLGTPAGALPARHGQALYGSAAQASIECNTNCLVDNGRLRHHPLANQEENQRLLAHELSVKGRFDAIVPVLKRIAGLQHEVDFSDRAQQIAREQLGFELPAQILADAWIADLDMRALYGECVMQTVRLMAAQAELNNPHRGTDEAVAFFLDSGYHAVDISPCSDGRLKGLVRYILRLPDGAVRSRKAYAGAMFDVDANVKRWVETELMRFREGRPVTADAGTRYLKVVVYHWSSSDPTHEGCAAHCSNVTRAAEAGLKRLGEFRQAIENSFCCGASVDTLLIGVDTDTDAIKVHIPDAKGEMSLHRFIDNMELYHSSANDDPSAARLKVYQAIQAASAVGGWGSGEGEPHEGMRRLIATLLINNLSQIDYVCSNWRGRYADIGHAERFISVGDGFEEFQLRNLAYFAHLYTVEEGATDMDVGINIFGKLNIKHGLPAPVAIHYRYDSRVPGCRERTVERCRRVKAAIESRYTALSRKGLLICGMTVQDKRPGSPIERVEAETA
;
A
#
# COMPACT_ATOMS: atom_id res chain seq x y z
N MET A 1 -4.13 13.69 64.78
CA MET A 1 -4.26 14.97 64.04
C MET A 1 -4.07 14.68 62.57
N ASN A 2 -5.17 14.78 61.83
CA ASN A 2 -5.29 14.50 60.40
C ASN A 2 -4.87 15.69 59.58
N THR A 3 -4.02 15.52 58.58
CA THR A 3 -3.95 16.43 57.45
C THR A 3 -3.93 15.62 56.15
N ARG A 4 -5.07 15.65 55.46
CA ARG A 4 -5.27 15.12 54.11
C ARG A 4 -4.56 16.03 53.11
N ASN A 5 -3.63 15.50 52.36
CA ASN A 5 -3.12 16.14 51.13
C ASN A 5 -4.08 15.84 49.97
N ARG A 6 -4.60 16.87 49.35
CA ARG A 6 -5.37 16.84 48.12
C ARG A 6 -4.37 16.78 46.92
N PRO A 7 -4.64 15.99 45.88
CA PRO A 7 -3.83 16.05 44.66
C PRO A 7 -4.16 17.32 43.86
N GLY A 8 -3.09 17.94 43.34
CA GLY A 8 -3.17 19.15 42.53
C GLY A 8 -3.88 18.92 41.19
N ARG A 9 -4.65 19.92 40.80
CA ARG A 9 -5.29 20.02 39.49
C ARG A 9 -4.21 20.16 38.38
N ASN A 10 -4.25 19.30 37.39
CA ASN A 10 -3.56 19.51 36.11
C ASN A 10 -4.15 20.77 35.43
N PRO A 11 -3.30 21.65 34.87
CA PRO A 11 -3.77 22.75 34.06
C PRO A 11 -4.33 22.22 32.73
N GLY A 12 -5.51 22.69 32.40
CA GLY A 12 -6.31 22.24 31.29
C GLY A 12 -5.60 22.28 29.94
N LEU A 13 -5.78 21.20 29.20
CA LEU A 13 -5.60 21.18 27.76
C LEU A 13 -6.57 22.19 27.13
N GLN A 14 -6.04 23.27 26.58
CA GLN A 14 -6.82 24.16 25.73
C GLN A 14 -7.32 23.36 24.52
N PRO A 15 -8.58 23.50 24.10
CA PRO A 15 -9.06 22.89 22.88
C PRO A 15 -8.30 23.47 21.70
N ALA A 16 -7.75 22.58 20.87
CA ALA A 16 -7.07 22.95 19.63
C ALA A 16 -7.97 23.87 18.82
N ALA A 17 -7.42 25.02 18.42
CA ALA A 17 -8.11 25.99 17.61
C ALA A 17 -8.66 25.30 16.35
N ARG A 18 -9.96 25.44 16.11
CA ARG A 18 -10.63 25.03 14.87
C ARG A 18 -9.95 25.77 13.71
N ARG A 19 -9.27 25.01 12.85
CA ARG A 19 -8.80 25.55 11.56
C ARG A 19 -10.02 25.93 10.72
N PRO A 20 -9.99 27.04 10.00
CA PRO A 20 -11.05 27.40 9.07
C PRO A 20 -11.20 26.31 8.00
N PRO A 21 -12.42 26.06 7.51
CA PRO A 21 -12.64 25.12 6.42
C PRO A 21 -11.84 25.59 5.21
N TYR A 22 -11.18 24.65 4.55
CA TYR A 22 -10.46 24.87 3.30
C TYR A 22 -11.27 25.75 2.36
N GLY A 23 -10.65 26.81 1.86
CA GLY A 23 -11.28 27.75 0.96
C GLY A 23 -11.89 27.01 -0.23
N LEU A 24 -13.13 27.36 -0.53
CA LEU A 24 -13.84 26.96 -1.73
C LEU A 24 -13.06 27.45 -2.96
N GLY A 25 -12.18 26.61 -3.47
CA GLY A 25 -11.70 26.72 -4.83
C GLY A 25 -12.87 26.56 -5.78
N THR A 26 -12.94 27.39 -6.79
CA THR A 26 -13.89 27.44 -7.90
C THR A 26 -14.51 26.09 -8.25
N PRO A 27 -15.81 26.02 -8.58
CA PRO A 27 -16.47 24.79 -8.94
C PRO A 27 -15.74 24.19 -10.14
N ALA A 28 -15.06 23.07 -9.93
CA ALA A 28 -14.53 22.26 -11.02
C ALA A 28 -15.73 21.82 -11.86
N GLY A 29 -15.76 22.29 -13.09
CA GLY A 29 -16.70 21.87 -14.10
C GLY A 29 -16.74 20.37 -14.20
N ALA A 30 -17.86 19.84 -14.68
CA ALA A 30 -18.17 18.44 -14.89
C ALA A 30 -16.90 17.63 -15.22
N LEU A 31 -16.62 16.58 -14.42
CA LEU A 31 -15.57 15.61 -14.71
C LEU A 31 -15.65 15.20 -16.17
N PRO A 32 -14.63 15.44 -16.98
CA PRO A 32 -14.65 14.99 -18.36
C PRO A 32 -14.59 13.45 -18.34
N ALA A 33 -15.61 12.84 -18.92
CA ALA A 33 -15.66 11.40 -19.22
C ALA A 33 -14.62 11.04 -20.31
N ARG A 34 -13.34 11.39 -20.12
CA ARG A 34 -12.32 11.29 -21.18
C ARG A 34 -10.98 10.68 -20.76
N HIS A 35 -10.88 9.98 -19.64
CA HIS A 35 -9.57 9.44 -19.26
C HIS A 35 -9.32 7.98 -19.63
N GLY A 36 -10.31 7.24 -20.14
CA GLY A 36 -10.11 5.84 -20.57
C GLY A 36 -9.76 5.63 -22.05
N GLN A 37 -9.97 6.60 -22.93
CA GLN A 37 -9.78 6.40 -24.39
C GLN A 37 -8.68 7.24 -25.04
N ALA A 38 -8.14 8.27 -24.39
CA ALA A 38 -7.14 9.15 -24.97
C ALA A 38 -5.71 8.61 -24.92
N LEU A 39 -5.43 7.56 -24.15
CA LEU A 39 -4.08 6.98 -24.03
C LEU A 39 -3.75 5.90 -25.07
N TYR A 40 -4.74 5.42 -25.84
CA TYR A 40 -4.56 4.40 -26.88
C TYR A 40 -4.64 4.93 -28.32
N GLY A 41 -4.71 6.23 -28.50
CA GLY A 41 -4.58 6.85 -29.82
C GLY A 41 -3.14 6.79 -30.28
N SER A 42 -2.87 5.94 -31.27
CA SER A 42 -1.70 5.88 -32.18
C SER A 42 -0.44 6.62 -31.69
N ALA A 43 0.69 5.95 -31.74
CA ALA A 43 2.04 6.49 -31.54
C ALA A 43 2.41 7.58 -32.59
N ALA A 44 1.55 8.55 -32.80
CA ALA A 44 1.78 9.74 -33.61
C ALA A 44 2.29 10.84 -32.69
N GLN A 45 3.62 11.00 -32.64
CA GLN A 45 4.40 12.24 -32.61
C GLN A 45 3.73 13.50 -32.04
N ALA A 46 2.99 13.45 -30.96
CA ALA A 46 2.76 14.63 -30.14
C ALA A 46 4.02 14.85 -29.31
N SER A 47 4.59 16.05 -29.39
CA SER A 47 5.66 16.49 -28.49
C SER A 47 5.19 16.25 -27.05
N ILE A 48 5.78 15.26 -26.39
CA ILE A 48 5.44 14.93 -25.03
C ILE A 48 6.08 16.03 -24.17
N GLU A 49 5.27 16.93 -23.67
CA GLU A 49 5.69 17.80 -22.58
C GLU A 49 5.84 16.94 -21.32
N CYS A 50 6.97 16.22 -21.25
CA CYS A 50 7.40 15.60 -20.01
C CYS A 50 7.85 16.69 -19.04
N ASN A 51 7.57 16.51 -17.75
CA ASN A 51 8.18 17.36 -16.75
C ASN A 51 9.70 17.05 -16.69
N THR A 52 10.45 17.81 -15.90
CA THR A 52 11.91 17.69 -15.77
C THR A 52 12.39 16.33 -15.23
N ASN A 53 11.48 15.46 -14.78
CA ASN A 53 11.83 14.14 -14.24
C ASN A 53 12.14 13.10 -15.32
N CYS A 54 11.63 13.30 -16.55
CA CYS A 54 11.83 12.34 -17.66
C CYS A 54 13.12 12.60 -18.43
N LEU A 55 13.68 11.52 -18.98
CA LEU A 55 14.77 11.62 -19.94
C LEU A 55 14.19 11.93 -21.32
N VAL A 56 14.52 13.10 -21.86
CA VAL A 56 14.05 13.56 -23.17
C VAL A 56 15.25 13.89 -24.05
N ASP A 57 15.29 13.31 -25.25
CA ASP A 57 16.27 13.62 -26.28
C ASP A 57 15.55 14.04 -27.57
N ASN A 58 15.88 15.24 -28.07
CA ASN A 58 15.27 15.81 -29.28
C ASN A 58 13.72 15.78 -29.26
N GLY A 59 13.12 16.07 -28.09
CA GLY A 59 11.67 16.05 -27.89
C GLY A 59 11.02 14.66 -27.84
N ARG A 60 11.83 13.58 -27.78
CA ARG A 60 11.35 12.21 -27.63
C ARG A 60 11.74 11.65 -26.27
N LEU A 61 10.81 10.93 -25.65
CA LEU A 61 11.09 10.18 -24.43
C LEU A 61 12.20 9.15 -24.71
N ARG A 62 13.20 9.14 -23.84
CA ARG A 62 14.27 8.17 -23.83
C ARG A 62 14.17 7.30 -22.59
N HIS A 63 14.43 6.00 -22.75
CA HIS A 63 14.43 5.07 -21.64
C HIS A 63 15.81 5.00 -20.96
N HIS A 64 15.78 4.80 -19.66
CA HIS A 64 16.99 4.56 -18.89
C HIS A 64 17.64 3.21 -19.28
N PRO A 65 19.00 3.11 -19.40
CA PRO A 65 19.67 1.89 -19.85
C PRO A 65 19.42 0.66 -18.97
N LEU A 66 19.04 0.84 -17.69
CA LEU A 66 18.70 -0.26 -16.78
C LEU A 66 17.18 -0.49 -16.65
N ALA A 67 16.35 0.21 -17.44
CA ALA A 67 14.91 0.03 -17.38
C ALA A 67 14.48 -1.30 -18.03
N ASN A 68 13.71 -2.09 -17.29
CA ASN A 68 13.10 -3.31 -17.81
C ASN A 68 11.77 -2.99 -18.50
N GLN A 69 11.82 -2.73 -19.80
CA GLN A 69 10.64 -2.32 -20.58
C GLN A 69 9.55 -3.40 -20.65
N GLU A 70 9.95 -4.66 -20.74
CA GLU A 70 9.01 -5.78 -20.80
C GLU A 70 8.21 -5.88 -19.49
N GLU A 71 8.89 -5.75 -18.36
CA GLU A 71 8.25 -5.71 -17.05
C GLU A 71 7.36 -4.47 -16.91
N ASN A 72 7.81 -3.30 -17.35
CA ASN A 72 7.03 -2.07 -17.36
C ASN A 72 5.70 -2.24 -18.12
N GLN A 73 5.74 -2.88 -19.30
CA GLN A 73 4.53 -3.16 -20.07
C GLN A 73 3.60 -4.16 -19.38
N ARG A 74 4.15 -5.21 -18.77
CA ARG A 74 3.35 -6.18 -18.00
C ARG A 74 2.67 -5.53 -16.79
N LEU A 75 3.40 -4.67 -16.05
CA LEU A 75 2.85 -3.94 -14.91
C LEU A 75 1.74 -2.98 -15.33
N LEU A 76 1.94 -2.25 -16.45
CA LEU A 76 0.91 -1.36 -16.99
C LEU A 76 -0.35 -2.13 -17.38
N ALA A 77 -0.19 -3.23 -18.12
CA ALA A 77 -1.32 -4.06 -18.54
C ALA A 77 -2.11 -4.58 -17.33
N HIS A 78 -1.40 -5.03 -16.27
CA HIS A 78 -2.03 -5.47 -15.03
C HIS A 78 -2.77 -4.32 -14.32
N GLU A 79 -2.13 -3.17 -14.16
CA GLU A 79 -2.74 -1.99 -13.53
C GLU A 79 -4.02 -1.55 -14.25
N LEU A 80 -3.95 -1.42 -15.57
CA LEU A 80 -5.09 -1.03 -16.40
C LEU A 80 -6.21 -2.07 -16.36
N SER A 81 -5.88 -3.36 -16.39
CA SER A 81 -6.85 -4.44 -16.29
C SER A 81 -7.62 -4.39 -14.96
N VAL A 82 -6.91 -4.25 -13.84
CA VAL A 82 -7.57 -4.23 -12.52
C VAL A 82 -8.39 -2.95 -12.34
N LYS A 83 -7.81 -1.77 -12.56
CA LYS A 83 -8.50 -0.49 -12.41
C LYS A 83 -9.68 -0.37 -13.36
N GLY A 84 -9.52 -0.80 -14.61
CA GLY A 84 -10.58 -0.76 -15.63
C GLY A 84 -11.83 -1.54 -15.24
N ARG A 85 -11.70 -2.65 -14.51
CA ARG A 85 -12.86 -3.40 -14.01
C ARG A 85 -13.66 -2.64 -12.97
N PHE A 86 -13.01 -1.92 -12.07
CA PHE A 86 -13.70 -1.05 -11.11
C PHE A 86 -14.35 0.15 -11.82
N ASP A 87 -13.68 0.72 -12.81
CA ASP A 87 -14.17 1.87 -13.56
C ASP A 87 -15.39 1.51 -14.44
N ALA A 88 -15.51 0.26 -14.86
CA ALA A 88 -16.65 -0.24 -15.61
C ALA A 88 -17.94 -0.33 -14.79
N ILE A 89 -17.87 -0.42 -13.46
CA ILE A 89 -19.04 -0.67 -12.60
C ILE A 89 -20.12 0.40 -12.81
N VAL A 90 -19.78 1.68 -12.65
CA VAL A 90 -20.77 2.77 -12.72
C VAL A 90 -21.42 2.88 -14.12
N PRO A 91 -20.68 2.87 -15.23
CA PRO A 91 -21.27 2.87 -16.57
C PRO A 91 -22.22 1.69 -16.80
N VAL A 92 -21.82 0.48 -16.39
CA VAL A 92 -22.62 -0.73 -16.54
C VAL A 92 -23.91 -0.65 -15.72
N LEU A 93 -23.82 -0.24 -14.45
CA LEU A 93 -25.00 -0.07 -13.60
C LEU A 93 -25.96 1.00 -14.12
N LYS A 94 -25.46 2.11 -14.67
CA LYS A 94 -26.31 3.12 -15.33
C LYS A 94 -27.05 2.55 -16.54
N ARG A 95 -26.36 1.71 -17.34
CA ARG A 95 -26.99 1.03 -18.47
C ARG A 95 -28.10 0.08 -18.01
N ILE A 96 -27.84 -0.71 -16.96
CA ILE A 96 -28.82 -1.63 -16.37
C ILE A 96 -30.02 -0.86 -15.81
N ALA A 97 -29.79 0.23 -15.08
CA ALA A 97 -30.88 1.06 -14.55
C ALA A 97 -31.79 1.63 -15.65
N GLY A 98 -31.23 1.94 -16.83
CA GLY A 98 -32.02 2.38 -17.98
C GLY A 98 -32.99 1.34 -18.55
N LEU A 99 -32.85 0.07 -18.18
CA LEU A 99 -33.68 -1.04 -18.62
C LEU A 99 -34.74 -1.44 -17.56
N GLN A 100 -34.79 -0.79 -16.41
CA GLN A 100 -35.61 -1.22 -15.26
C GLN A 100 -37.10 -1.48 -15.57
N HIS A 101 -37.66 -0.76 -16.53
CA HIS A 101 -39.08 -0.88 -16.87
C HIS A 101 -39.36 -1.83 -18.04
N GLU A 102 -38.36 -2.55 -18.53
CA GLU A 102 -38.55 -3.55 -19.59
C GLU A 102 -39.05 -4.89 -19.01
N VAL A 103 -39.84 -5.62 -19.78
CA VAL A 103 -40.49 -6.86 -19.31
C VAL A 103 -39.46 -7.94 -18.93
N ASP A 104 -38.33 -8.01 -19.63
CA ASP A 104 -37.22 -8.94 -19.43
C ASP A 104 -36.05 -8.34 -18.68
N PHE A 105 -36.31 -7.31 -17.85
CA PHE A 105 -35.28 -6.54 -17.13
C PHE A 105 -34.27 -7.42 -16.40
N SER A 106 -34.73 -8.36 -15.57
CA SER A 106 -33.87 -9.17 -14.74
C SER A 106 -32.88 -10.02 -15.57
N ASP A 107 -33.37 -10.64 -16.64
CA ASP A 107 -32.54 -11.48 -17.51
C ASP A 107 -31.51 -10.66 -18.28
N ARG A 108 -31.92 -9.51 -18.80
CA ARG A 108 -31.03 -8.58 -19.51
C ARG A 108 -30.01 -7.95 -18.59
N ALA A 109 -30.41 -7.59 -17.37
CA ALA A 109 -29.49 -7.08 -16.37
C ALA A 109 -28.41 -8.10 -16.03
N GLN A 110 -28.80 -9.38 -15.82
CA GLN A 110 -27.86 -10.46 -15.56
C GLN A 110 -26.96 -10.75 -16.77
N GLN A 111 -27.48 -10.72 -17.98
CA GLN A 111 -26.68 -10.88 -19.19
C GLN A 111 -25.61 -9.79 -19.28
N ILE A 112 -25.99 -8.52 -19.16
CA ILE A 112 -25.06 -7.38 -19.22
C ILE A 112 -24.00 -7.50 -18.12
N ALA A 113 -24.39 -7.86 -16.90
CA ALA A 113 -23.46 -8.02 -15.78
C ALA A 113 -22.45 -9.14 -16.04
N ARG A 114 -22.90 -10.31 -16.49
CA ARG A 114 -21.99 -11.42 -16.86
C ARG A 114 -21.01 -11.02 -17.96
N GLU A 115 -21.48 -10.36 -19.01
CA GLU A 115 -20.66 -9.97 -20.16
C GLU A 115 -19.65 -8.87 -19.81
N GLN A 116 -20.04 -7.87 -19.01
CA GLN A 116 -19.24 -6.66 -18.81
C GLN A 116 -18.56 -6.58 -17.45
N LEU A 117 -19.11 -7.21 -16.41
CA LEU A 117 -18.49 -7.25 -15.07
C LEU A 117 -17.85 -8.61 -14.76
N GLY A 118 -18.29 -9.69 -15.42
CA GLY A 118 -17.78 -11.04 -15.23
C GLY A 118 -18.41 -11.80 -14.05
N PHE A 119 -19.53 -11.32 -13.51
CA PHE A 119 -20.28 -11.96 -12.43
C PHE A 119 -21.77 -11.60 -12.52
N GLU A 120 -22.60 -12.33 -11.76
CA GLU A 120 -24.03 -12.08 -11.63
C GLU A 120 -24.32 -11.05 -10.52
N LEU A 121 -25.35 -10.26 -10.75
CA LEU A 121 -25.88 -9.34 -9.73
C LEU A 121 -26.75 -10.10 -8.72
N PRO A 122 -26.93 -9.59 -7.50
CA PRO A 122 -27.83 -10.19 -6.51
C PRO A 122 -29.26 -10.25 -7.05
N ALA A 123 -29.79 -11.47 -7.20
CA ALA A 123 -31.11 -11.69 -7.77
C ALA A 123 -32.21 -10.97 -6.97
N GLN A 124 -32.09 -10.89 -5.66
CA GLN A 124 -33.06 -10.21 -4.80
C GLN A 124 -33.17 -8.72 -5.13
N ILE A 125 -32.04 -8.01 -5.33
CA ILE A 125 -32.05 -6.58 -5.65
C ILE A 125 -32.74 -6.34 -7.01
N LEU A 126 -32.53 -7.24 -7.98
CA LEU A 126 -33.20 -7.13 -9.27
C LEU A 126 -34.70 -7.45 -9.20
N ALA A 127 -35.07 -8.41 -8.33
CA ALA A 127 -36.49 -8.74 -8.11
C ALA A 127 -37.22 -7.61 -7.38
N ASP A 128 -36.59 -6.98 -6.40
CA ASP A 128 -37.17 -5.86 -5.65
C ASP A 128 -37.38 -4.63 -6.55
N ALA A 129 -36.63 -4.49 -7.63
CA ALA A 129 -36.80 -3.41 -8.62
C ALA A 129 -38.16 -3.45 -9.36
N TRP A 130 -38.90 -4.55 -9.24
CA TRP A 130 -40.27 -4.64 -9.77
C TRP A 130 -41.28 -3.77 -8.97
N ILE A 131 -41.01 -3.59 -7.68
CA ILE A 131 -41.92 -2.86 -6.76
C ILE A 131 -41.38 -1.52 -6.32
N ALA A 132 -40.09 -1.25 -6.52
CA ALA A 132 -39.42 -0.02 -6.14
C ALA A 132 -38.37 0.39 -7.18
N ASP A 133 -37.80 1.58 -7.03
CA ASP A 133 -36.63 1.97 -7.81
C ASP A 133 -35.44 1.04 -7.50
N LEU A 134 -34.66 0.72 -8.53
CA LEU A 134 -33.47 -0.10 -8.40
C LEU A 134 -32.49 0.49 -7.38
N ASP A 135 -32.14 -0.29 -6.37
CA ASP A 135 -31.17 0.15 -5.36
C ASP A 135 -29.75 0.19 -5.93
N MET A 136 -29.45 1.31 -6.58
CA MET A 136 -28.13 1.56 -7.20
C MET A 136 -26.99 1.59 -6.18
N ARG A 137 -27.26 1.91 -4.93
CA ARG A 137 -26.22 1.95 -3.90
C ARG A 137 -25.83 0.54 -3.46
N ALA A 138 -26.84 -0.28 -3.17
CA ALA A 138 -26.60 -1.68 -2.84
C ALA A 138 -25.90 -2.41 -3.99
N LEU A 139 -26.38 -2.23 -5.24
CA LEU A 139 -25.73 -2.81 -6.42
C LEU A 139 -24.29 -2.35 -6.59
N TYR A 140 -24.01 -1.05 -6.45
CA TYR A 140 -22.66 -0.54 -6.56
C TYR A 140 -21.72 -1.17 -5.51
N GLY A 141 -22.15 -1.19 -4.25
CA GLY A 141 -21.37 -1.81 -3.19
C GLY A 141 -21.10 -3.29 -3.43
N GLU A 142 -22.13 -4.05 -3.85
CA GLU A 142 -21.98 -5.46 -4.18
C GLU A 142 -21.05 -5.67 -5.38
N CYS A 143 -21.19 -4.88 -6.44
CA CYS A 143 -20.29 -4.96 -7.61
C CYS A 143 -18.83 -4.69 -7.23
N VAL A 144 -18.55 -3.70 -6.37
CA VAL A 144 -17.20 -3.45 -5.90
C VAL A 144 -16.67 -4.67 -5.15
N MET A 145 -17.47 -5.26 -4.24
CA MET A 145 -17.05 -6.43 -3.46
C MET A 145 -16.83 -7.68 -4.33
N GLN A 146 -17.68 -7.91 -5.33
CA GLN A 146 -17.50 -9.01 -6.29
C GLN A 146 -16.26 -8.78 -7.15
N THR A 147 -16.01 -7.54 -7.59
CA THR A 147 -14.80 -7.20 -8.34
C THR A 147 -13.55 -7.45 -7.51
N VAL A 148 -13.53 -7.05 -6.22
CA VAL A 148 -12.43 -7.35 -5.30
C VAL A 148 -12.15 -8.86 -5.23
N ARG A 149 -13.19 -9.67 -5.02
CA ARG A 149 -13.06 -11.13 -4.93
C ARG A 149 -12.54 -11.77 -6.23
N LEU A 150 -13.13 -11.36 -7.35
CA LEU A 150 -12.74 -11.86 -8.67
C LEU A 150 -11.28 -11.53 -8.99
N MET A 151 -10.87 -10.29 -8.73
CA MET A 151 -9.50 -9.86 -8.98
C MET A 151 -8.49 -10.54 -8.06
N ALA A 152 -8.81 -10.70 -6.79
CA ALA A 152 -7.95 -11.40 -5.86
C ALA A 152 -7.76 -12.88 -6.27
N ALA A 153 -8.83 -13.56 -6.64
CA ALA A 153 -8.75 -14.95 -7.12
C ALA A 153 -7.92 -15.07 -8.41
N GLN A 154 -8.09 -14.14 -9.35
CA GLN A 154 -7.31 -14.13 -10.60
C GLN A 154 -5.83 -13.80 -10.36
N ALA A 155 -5.53 -12.88 -9.45
CA ALA A 155 -4.16 -12.54 -9.10
C ALA A 155 -3.43 -13.73 -8.47
N GLU A 156 -4.12 -14.52 -7.64
CA GLU A 156 -3.56 -15.73 -7.04
C GLU A 156 -3.24 -16.79 -8.11
N LEU A 157 -4.14 -17.01 -9.08
CA LEU A 157 -3.92 -17.94 -10.18
C LEU A 157 -2.78 -17.49 -11.12
N ASN A 158 -2.63 -16.18 -11.32
CA ASN A 158 -1.63 -15.60 -12.20
C ASN A 158 -0.27 -15.35 -11.53
N ASN A 159 -0.13 -15.68 -10.26
CA ASN A 159 1.11 -15.54 -9.52
C ASN A 159 1.67 -16.90 -9.07
N PRO A 160 2.22 -17.70 -10.00
CA PRO A 160 2.77 -19.03 -9.70
C PRO A 160 3.99 -18.98 -8.77
N HIS A 161 4.58 -17.79 -8.56
CA HIS A 161 5.79 -17.61 -7.76
C HIS A 161 5.52 -17.16 -6.32
N ARG A 162 4.26 -17.18 -5.88
CA ARG A 162 3.92 -16.79 -4.52
C ARG A 162 4.49 -17.81 -3.51
N GLY A 163 5.53 -17.39 -2.80
CA GLY A 163 6.21 -18.21 -1.80
C GLY A 163 7.21 -19.20 -2.37
N THR A 164 7.70 -19.01 -3.60
CA THR A 164 8.73 -19.85 -4.18
C THR A 164 10.12 -19.53 -3.65
N ASP A 165 11.00 -20.50 -3.86
CA ASP A 165 12.40 -20.49 -3.43
C ASP A 165 13.19 -19.26 -3.88
N GLU A 166 12.81 -18.61 -5.00
CA GLU A 166 13.49 -17.40 -5.51
C GLU A 166 13.35 -16.19 -4.57
N ALA A 167 12.18 -15.98 -3.99
CA ALA A 167 11.96 -14.86 -3.06
C ALA A 167 12.73 -15.07 -1.75
N VAL A 168 12.77 -16.31 -1.29
CA VAL A 168 13.54 -16.71 -0.12
C VAL A 168 15.03 -16.62 -0.44
N ALA A 169 15.47 -17.12 -1.59
CA ALA A 169 16.85 -17.08 -2.05
C ALA A 169 17.37 -15.64 -2.14
N PHE A 170 16.60 -14.71 -2.69
CA PHE A 170 17.00 -13.30 -2.81
C PHE A 170 17.43 -12.68 -1.47
N PHE A 171 16.67 -12.93 -0.40
CA PHE A 171 17.03 -12.39 0.91
C PHE A 171 18.08 -13.23 1.63
N LEU A 172 18.07 -14.55 1.46
CA LEU A 172 19.11 -15.42 2.01
C LEU A 172 20.48 -15.11 1.41
N ASP A 173 20.55 -14.83 0.11
CA ASP A 173 21.77 -14.40 -0.58
C ASP A 173 22.30 -13.06 -0.05
N SER A 174 21.38 -12.22 0.45
CA SER A 174 21.72 -10.99 1.16
C SER A 174 21.94 -11.20 2.66
N GLY A 175 21.84 -12.44 3.15
CA GLY A 175 22.06 -12.81 4.54
C GLY A 175 20.85 -12.62 5.47
N TYR A 176 19.64 -12.41 4.93
CA TYR A 176 18.44 -12.17 5.74
C TYR A 176 17.52 -13.38 5.78
N HIS A 177 17.13 -13.79 6.98
CA HIS A 177 16.20 -14.89 7.22
C HIS A 177 14.75 -14.42 7.29
N ALA A 178 14.53 -13.14 7.54
CA ALA A 178 13.22 -12.54 7.54
C ALA A 178 13.31 -11.04 7.25
N VAL A 179 12.33 -10.54 6.50
CA VAL A 179 12.20 -9.14 6.13
C VAL A 179 10.81 -8.65 6.51
N ASP A 180 10.74 -7.52 7.18
CA ASP A 180 9.52 -6.84 7.55
C ASP A 180 9.56 -5.39 7.07
N ILE A 181 8.57 -5.01 6.26
CA ILE A 181 8.46 -3.65 5.73
C ILE A 181 7.23 -2.97 6.34
N SER A 182 7.44 -1.80 6.93
CA SER A 182 6.39 -0.95 7.49
C SER A 182 6.33 0.38 6.74
N PRO A 183 5.51 0.48 5.69
CA PRO A 183 5.26 1.73 5.01
C PRO A 183 4.24 2.59 5.77
N CYS A 184 4.14 3.87 5.39
CA CYS A 184 2.98 4.67 5.71
C CYS A 184 1.70 4.03 5.11
N SER A 185 0.55 4.23 5.77
CA SER A 185 -0.76 3.72 5.32
C SER A 185 -1.33 4.46 4.11
N ASP A 186 -0.62 5.42 3.57
CA ASP A 186 -1.00 6.16 2.37
C ASP A 186 -1.23 5.22 1.17
N GLY A 187 -2.35 5.38 0.48
CA GLY A 187 -2.75 4.54 -0.65
C GLY A 187 -1.75 4.56 -1.81
N ARG A 188 -0.98 5.65 -1.94
CA ARG A 188 0.09 5.78 -2.93
C ARG A 188 1.25 4.81 -2.70
N LEU A 189 1.43 4.31 -1.47
CA LEU A 189 2.43 3.29 -1.15
C LEU A 189 1.91 1.86 -1.25
N LYS A 190 0.67 1.65 -1.67
CA LYS A 190 0.08 0.30 -1.74
C LYS A 190 0.85 -0.62 -2.70
N GLY A 191 1.37 -0.09 -3.77
CA GLY A 191 2.21 -0.80 -4.73
C GLY A 191 3.70 -0.91 -4.37
N LEU A 192 4.10 -0.58 -3.14
CA LEU A 192 5.50 -0.43 -2.73
C LEU A 192 6.37 -1.63 -3.13
N VAL A 193 5.99 -2.85 -2.73
CA VAL A 193 6.84 -4.04 -2.94
C VAL A 193 6.93 -4.38 -4.42
N ARG A 194 5.80 -4.48 -5.10
CA ARG A 194 5.73 -4.94 -6.49
C ARG A 194 6.16 -3.89 -7.51
N TYR A 195 5.78 -2.63 -7.31
CA TYR A 195 6.03 -1.55 -8.27
C TYR A 195 7.25 -0.73 -7.90
N ILE A 196 7.27 -0.15 -6.69
CA ILE A 196 8.30 0.82 -6.32
C ILE A 196 9.65 0.13 -6.09
N LEU A 197 9.66 -0.95 -5.28
CA LEU A 197 10.87 -1.71 -4.96
C LEU A 197 11.13 -2.88 -5.91
N ARG A 198 10.11 -3.31 -6.67
CA ARG A 198 10.16 -4.44 -7.61
C ARG A 198 10.79 -5.70 -7.00
N LEU A 199 10.38 -5.99 -5.77
CA LEU A 199 10.80 -7.19 -5.09
C LEU A 199 9.94 -8.38 -5.53
N PRO A 200 10.50 -9.59 -5.53
CA PRO A 200 9.75 -10.82 -5.82
C PRO A 200 8.54 -10.96 -4.88
N ASP A 201 7.44 -11.46 -5.40
CA ASP A 201 6.27 -11.77 -4.59
C ASP A 201 6.64 -12.82 -3.53
N GLY A 202 6.20 -12.60 -2.30
CA GLY A 202 6.56 -13.47 -1.16
C GLY A 202 7.92 -13.18 -0.52
N ALA A 203 8.74 -12.31 -1.11
CA ALA A 203 10.02 -11.90 -0.54
C ALA A 203 9.88 -11.22 0.82
N VAL A 204 8.78 -10.51 1.04
CA VAL A 204 8.51 -9.79 2.28
C VAL A 204 7.60 -10.62 3.17
N ARG A 205 8.10 -11.06 4.31
CA ARG A 205 7.35 -11.89 5.28
C ARG A 205 6.16 -11.15 5.89
N SER A 206 6.34 -9.88 6.20
CA SER A 206 5.31 -9.04 6.77
C SER A 206 5.36 -7.66 6.18
N ARG A 207 4.20 -7.21 5.72
CA ARG A 207 3.98 -5.86 5.26
C ARG A 207 2.73 -5.32 5.94
N LYS A 208 2.93 -4.46 6.94
CA LYS A 208 1.86 -3.75 7.60
C LYS A 208 2.09 -2.26 7.47
N ALA A 209 1.11 -1.58 6.89
CA ALA A 209 1.11 -0.14 6.78
C ALA A 209 0.62 0.49 8.10
N TYR A 210 1.20 1.61 8.45
CA TYR A 210 0.86 2.36 9.66
C TYR A 210 0.83 3.86 9.35
N ALA A 211 -0.07 4.61 9.97
CA ALA A 211 -0.07 6.06 9.83
C ALA A 211 1.33 6.62 10.17
N GLY A 212 1.92 7.39 9.25
CA GLY A 212 3.28 7.91 9.41
C GLY A 212 4.38 6.87 9.47
N ALA A 213 4.13 5.62 9.06
CA ALA A 213 5.03 4.47 9.20
C ALA A 213 5.39 4.11 10.67
N MET A 214 4.58 4.57 11.65
CA MET A 214 4.80 4.41 13.09
C MET A 214 4.31 3.06 13.59
N PHE A 215 5.03 2.00 13.24
CA PHE A 215 4.69 0.63 13.64
C PHE A 215 4.79 0.41 15.16
N ASP A 216 4.01 -0.54 15.68
CA ASP A 216 4.06 -0.96 17.07
C ASP A 216 5.31 -1.82 17.32
N VAL A 217 6.22 -1.34 18.16
CA VAL A 217 7.49 -2.01 18.47
C VAL A 217 7.25 -3.34 19.17
N ASP A 218 6.42 -3.38 20.21
CA ASP A 218 6.18 -4.58 21.01
C ASP A 218 5.51 -5.70 20.19
N ALA A 219 4.52 -5.34 19.36
CA ALA A 219 3.88 -6.30 18.46
C ALA A 219 4.86 -6.85 17.42
N ASN A 220 5.81 -6.04 16.94
CA ASN A 220 6.82 -6.49 16.00
C ASN A 220 7.88 -7.36 16.71
N VAL A 221 8.31 -7.01 17.91
CA VAL A 221 9.22 -7.85 18.73
C VAL A 221 8.60 -9.24 18.98
N LYS A 222 7.33 -9.31 19.42
CA LYS A 222 6.63 -10.58 19.60
C LYS A 222 6.65 -11.43 18.33
N ARG A 223 6.45 -10.84 17.16
CA ARG A 223 6.51 -11.55 15.88
C ARG A 223 7.90 -12.11 15.58
N TRP A 224 8.94 -11.39 15.92
CA TRP A 224 10.31 -11.89 15.76
C TRP A 224 10.61 -13.05 16.72
N VAL A 225 10.14 -12.98 17.97
CA VAL A 225 10.20 -14.10 18.92
C VAL A 225 9.52 -15.34 18.36
N GLU A 226 8.33 -15.21 17.80
CA GLU A 226 7.61 -16.31 17.15
C GLU A 226 8.41 -16.88 15.98
N THR A 227 9.13 -16.03 15.22
CA THR A 227 10.01 -16.46 14.13
C THR A 227 11.14 -17.33 14.63
N GLU A 228 11.80 -16.93 15.70
CA GLU A 228 12.90 -17.71 16.30
C GLU A 228 12.40 -19.03 16.84
N LEU A 229 11.25 -19.06 17.53
CA LEU A 229 10.65 -20.29 18.04
C LEU A 229 10.30 -21.25 16.90
N MET A 230 9.82 -20.77 15.77
CA MET A 230 9.55 -21.59 14.60
C MET A 230 10.85 -22.18 14.04
N ARG A 231 11.89 -21.36 13.86
CA ARG A 231 13.19 -21.81 13.36
C ARG A 231 13.80 -22.88 14.28
N PHE A 232 13.73 -22.67 15.59
CA PHE A 232 14.18 -23.65 16.57
C PHE A 232 13.43 -24.99 16.45
N ARG A 233 12.10 -24.95 16.29
CA ARG A 233 11.27 -26.15 16.09
C ARG A 233 11.60 -26.86 14.78
N GLU A 234 12.03 -26.15 13.77
CA GLU A 234 12.47 -26.67 12.47
C GLU A 234 13.90 -27.25 12.51
N GLY A 235 14.55 -27.26 13.67
CA GLY A 235 15.92 -27.74 13.83
C GLY A 235 16.98 -26.81 13.21
N ARG A 236 16.64 -25.54 13.07
CA ARG A 236 17.56 -24.50 12.58
C ARG A 236 18.05 -23.62 13.76
N PRO A 237 18.96 -24.12 14.58
CA PRO A 237 19.42 -23.36 15.74
C PRO A 237 20.19 -22.13 15.30
N VAL A 238 20.09 -21.07 16.12
CA VAL A 238 20.95 -19.90 16.02
C VAL A 238 22.26 -20.24 16.72
N THR A 239 23.37 -20.16 15.99
CA THR A 239 24.71 -20.33 16.54
C THR A 239 25.46 -19.02 16.47
N ALA A 240 26.57 -18.90 17.22
CA ALA A 240 27.42 -17.70 17.17
C ALA A 240 27.91 -17.40 15.73
N ASP A 241 28.15 -18.44 14.94
CA ASP A 241 28.67 -18.34 13.57
C ASP A 241 27.56 -18.21 12.52
N ALA A 242 26.30 -18.52 12.88
CA ALA A 242 25.15 -18.49 12.00
C ALA A 242 23.93 -17.88 12.72
N GLY A 243 24.10 -16.69 13.25
CA GLY A 243 23.03 -15.93 13.90
C GLY A 243 21.88 -15.62 12.97
N THR A 244 20.67 -15.58 13.52
CA THR A 244 19.50 -15.14 12.75
C THR A 244 19.61 -13.65 12.48
N ARG A 245 19.56 -13.29 11.21
CA ARG A 245 19.57 -11.90 10.79
C ARG A 245 18.21 -11.48 10.29
N TYR A 246 17.70 -10.40 10.85
CA TYR A 246 16.43 -9.79 10.50
C TYR A 246 16.68 -8.46 9.80
N LEU A 247 15.81 -8.14 8.84
CA LEU A 247 15.78 -6.81 8.26
C LEU A 247 14.44 -6.14 8.57
N LYS A 248 14.48 -4.99 9.21
CA LYS A 248 13.34 -4.10 9.38
C LYS A 248 13.48 -2.89 8.50
N VAL A 249 12.51 -2.69 7.62
CA VAL A 249 12.45 -1.53 6.72
C VAL A 249 11.29 -0.63 7.14
N VAL A 250 11.56 0.66 7.26
CA VAL A 250 10.54 1.69 7.41
C VAL A 250 10.51 2.53 6.15
N VAL A 251 9.30 2.84 5.67
CA VAL A 251 9.14 3.63 4.46
C VAL A 251 8.27 4.85 4.73
N TYR A 252 8.89 6.03 4.71
CA TYR A 252 8.20 7.32 4.74
C TYR A 252 7.97 7.83 3.32
N HIS A 253 7.20 8.91 3.15
CA HIS A 253 6.95 9.47 1.82
C HIS A 253 6.83 10.99 1.83
N TRP A 254 7.00 11.58 0.66
CA TRP A 254 6.74 12.99 0.37
C TRP A 254 6.14 13.13 -1.04
N SER A 255 5.73 14.32 -1.40
CA SER A 255 5.42 14.73 -2.75
C SER A 255 6.42 15.79 -3.19
N SER A 256 7.05 15.61 -4.34
CA SER A 256 7.97 16.60 -4.93
C SER A 256 7.22 17.76 -5.56
N SER A 257 6.00 17.55 -6.03
CA SER A 257 5.18 18.58 -6.70
C SER A 257 4.37 19.45 -5.74
N ASP A 258 3.89 18.88 -4.61
CA ASP A 258 3.22 19.63 -3.55
C ASP A 258 3.68 19.17 -2.16
N PRO A 259 4.91 19.54 -1.77
CA PRO A 259 5.52 19.09 -0.52
C PRO A 259 4.78 19.59 0.72
N THR A 260 3.95 20.62 0.59
CA THR A 260 3.25 21.23 1.72
C THR A 260 1.89 20.61 2.01
N HIS A 261 1.23 20.03 1.01
CA HIS A 261 -0.14 19.51 1.16
C HIS A 261 -0.26 18.03 0.87
N GLU A 262 0.55 17.48 -0.05
CA GLU A 262 0.48 16.07 -0.48
C GLU A 262 1.55 15.17 0.16
N GLY A 263 2.26 15.65 1.18
CA GLY A 263 3.17 14.83 1.98
C GLY A 263 2.45 13.93 3.00
N CYS A 264 3.21 13.36 3.92
CA CYS A 264 2.66 12.49 4.96
C CYS A 264 1.76 13.26 5.93
N ALA A 265 0.47 12.96 5.94
CA ALA A 265 -0.51 13.64 6.80
C ALA A 265 -0.21 13.48 8.30
N ALA A 266 0.31 12.32 8.73
CA ALA A 266 0.67 12.06 10.12
C ALA A 266 1.80 12.99 10.62
N HIS A 267 2.61 13.51 9.71
CA HIS A 267 3.72 14.42 10.01
C HIS A 267 3.49 15.84 9.46
N CYS A 268 2.23 16.21 9.19
CA CYS A 268 1.86 17.53 8.65
C CYS A 268 2.61 17.87 7.34
N SER A 269 2.79 16.91 6.46
CA SER A 269 3.57 17.00 5.21
C SER A 269 5.04 17.38 5.38
N ASN A 270 5.59 17.31 6.59
CA ASN A 270 7.01 17.60 6.85
C ASN A 270 7.86 16.34 6.65
N VAL A 271 8.60 16.30 5.55
CA VAL A 271 9.44 15.16 5.16
C VAL A 271 10.55 14.86 6.18
N THR A 272 11.18 15.90 6.73
CA THR A 272 12.24 15.72 7.74
C THR A 272 11.70 15.08 9.01
N ARG A 273 10.56 15.55 9.51
CA ARG A 273 9.89 14.93 10.68
C ARG A 273 9.48 13.49 10.41
N ALA A 274 9.00 13.19 9.20
CA ALA A 274 8.64 11.83 8.83
C ALA A 274 9.87 10.90 8.84
N ALA A 275 10.98 11.35 8.28
CA ALA A 275 12.24 10.61 8.26
C ALA A 275 12.84 10.43 9.67
N GLU A 276 12.87 11.50 10.48
CA GLU A 276 13.34 11.46 11.88
C GLU A 276 12.51 10.49 12.73
N ALA A 277 11.19 10.53 12.60
CA ALA A 277 10.30 9.63 13.31
C ALA A 277 10.52 8.16 12.90
N GLY A 278 10.71 7.89 11.61
CA GLY A 278 11.04 6.56 11.10
C GLY A 278 12.38 6.06 11.62
N LEU A 279 13.41 6.89 11.59
CA LEU A 279 14.74 6.56 12.11
C LEU A 279 14.71 6.25 13.61
N LYS A 280 14.05 7.10 14.39
CA LYS A 280 13.87 6.87 15.83
C LYS A 280 13.15 5.55 16.11
N ARG A 281 12.08 5.25 15.37
CA ARG A 281 11.30 4.01 15.54
C ARG A 281 12.12 2.77 15.20
N LEU A 282 12.98 2.82 14.20
CA LEU A 282 13.92 1.75 13.87
C LEU A 282 14.93 1.52 14.98
N GLY A 283 15.48 2.59 15.58
CA GLY A 283 16.39 2.49 16.72
C GLY A 283 15.73 1.85 17.96
N GLU A 284 14.50 2.28 18.30
CA GLU A 284 13.70 1.68 19.38
C GLU A 284 13.48 0.17 19.16
N PHE A 285 13.14 -0.22 17.91
CA PHE A 285 12.93 -1.62 17.57
C PHE A 285 14.21 -2.45 17.67
N ARG A 286 15.33 -1.96 17.12
CA ARG A 286 16.62 -2.63 17.19
C ARG A 286 17.02 -2.87 18.64
N GLN A 287 16.92 -1.85 19.49
CA GLN A 287 17.22 -1.96 20.92
C GLN A 287 16.32 -2.98 21.62
N ALA A 288 15.02 -3.00 21.29
CA ALA A 288 14.07 -3.94 21.88
C ALA A 288 14.37 -5.40 21.49
N ILE A 289 14.79 -5.65 20.24
CA ILE A 289 15.21 -6.98 19.79
C ILE A 289 16.53 -7.40 20.46
N GLU A 290 17.52 -6.53 20.49
CA GLU A 290 18.81 -6.81 21.14
C GLU A 290 18.63 -7.14 22.64
N ASN A 291 17.74 -6.44 23.33
CA ASN A 291 17.39 -6.71 24.72
C ASN A 291 16.62 -8.03 24.91
N SER A 292 15.87 -8.48 23.91
CA SER A 292 15.06 -9.70 23.99
C SER A 292 15.83 -10.98 23.65
N PHE A 293 16.88 -10.87 22.84
CA PHE A 293 17.65 -11.98 22.29
C PHE A 293 19.14 -11.81 22.60
N CYS A 294 19.51 -11.89 23.82
CA CYS A 294 20.83 -11.49 24.30
C CYS A 294 22.07 -12.07 23.58
N CYS A 295 22.02 -13.07 22.72
CA CYS A 295 23.21 -13.62 22.08
C CYS A 295 22.94 -14.38 20.79
N GLY A 296 22.52 -13.80 19.73
CA GLY A 296 22.45 -14.57 18.48
C GLY A 296 21.45 -14.09 17.44
N ALA A 297 20.64 -13.11 17.76
CA ALA A 297 19.85 -12.42 16.74
C ALA A 297 20.48 -11.06 16.47
N SER A 298 20.68 -10.73 15.21
CA SER A 298 21.06 -9.39 14.77
C SER A 298 19.92 -8.77 13.97
N VAL A 299 19.69 -7.49 14.19
CA VAL A 299 18.68 -6.73 13.44
C VAL A 299 19.39 -5.67 12.62
N ASP A 300 19.28 -5.80 11.31
CA ASP A 300 19.60 -4.71 10.41
C ASP A 300 18.35 -3.86 10.17
N THR A 301 18.56 -2.59 10.02
CA THR A 301 17.49 -1.62 9.79
C THR A 301 17.77 -0.83 8.52
N LEU A 302 16.69 -0.47 7.80
CA LEU A 302 16.79 0.35 6.60
C LEU A 302 15.66 1.37 6.59
N LEU A 303 16.01 2.62 6.33
CA LEU A 303 15.05 3.71 6.13
C LEU A 303 15.00 4.09 4.66
N ILE A 304 13.80 4.07 4.09
CA ILE A 304 13.56 4.44 2.70
C ILE A 304 12.53 5.56 2.66
N GLY A 305 12.79 6.58 1.89
CA GLY A 305 11.80 7.58 1.50
C GLY A 305 11.27 7.28 0.09
N VAL A 306 10.03 7.64 -0.18
CA VAL A 306 9.40 7.53 -1.51
C VAL A 306 8.81 8.87 -1.92
N ASP A 307 9.21 9.37 -3.07
CA ASP A 307 8.52 10.45 -3.75
C ASP A 307 7.26 9.91 -4.41
N THR A 308 6.11 10.30 -3.91
CA THR A 308 4.83 9.78 -4.41
C THR A 308 4.44 10.29 -5.79
N ASP A 309 5.15 11.26 -6.35
CA ASP A 309 4.92 11.75 -7.71
C ASP A 309 5.64 10.91 -8.76
N THR A 310 6.87 10.54 -8.46
CA THR A 310 7.79 9.87 -9.41
C THR A 310 8.03 8.41 -9.07
N ASP A 311 7.63 7.95 -7.89
CA ASP A 311 8.02 6.68 -7.26
C ASP A 311 9.55 6.54 -7.04
N ALA A 312 10.33 7.61 -7.20
CA ALA A 312 11.74 7.58 -6.87
C ALA A 312 11.96 7.33 -5.39
N ILE A 313 12.95 6.51 -5.06
CA ILE A 313 13.29 6.24 -3.66
C ILE A 313 14.52 7.04 -3.22
N LYS A 314 14.51 7.36 -1.94
CA LYS A 314 15.68 7.85 -1.20
C LYS A 314 16.07 6.80 -0.18
N VAL A 315 17.25 6.22 -0.32
CA VAL A 315 17.72 5.14 0.57
C VAL A 315 18.77 5.70 1.51
N HIS A 316 18.51 5.63 2.82
CA HIS A 316 19.46 6.02 3.84
C HIS A 316 20.45 4.87 4.08
N ILE A 317 21.75 5.15 3.96
CA ILE A 317 22.81 4.13 3.97
C ILE A 317 23.30 3.91 5.40
N PRO A 318 23.19 2.69 5.95
CA PRO A 318 23.79 2.36 7.24
C PRO A 318 25.33 2.44 7.17
N ASP A 319 25.97 2.67 8.30
CA ASP A 319 27.43 2.53 8.44
C ASP A 319 27.84 1.06 8.67
N ALA A 320 29.12 0.82 8.90
CA ALA A 320 29.66 -0.51 9.19
C ALA A 320 29.07 -1.16 10.47
N LYS A 321 28.50 -0.37 11.38
CA LYS A 321 27.82 -0.84 12.59
C LYS A 321 26.32 -0.96 12.45
N GLY A 322 25.78 -0.62 11.26
CA GLY A 322 24.35 -0.60 11.00
C GLY A 322 23.64 0.65 11.53
N GLU A 323 24.38 1.70 11.93
CA GLU A 323 23.78 2.96 12.35
C GLU A 323 23.44 3.80 11.13
N MET A 324 22.29 4.48 11.16
CA MET A 324 21.82 5.33 10.07
C MET A 324 21.81 6.81 10.45
N SER A 325 22.03 7.64 9.43
CA SER A 325 21.91 9.08 9.52
C SER A 325 21.06 9.61 8.38
N LEU A 326 20.31 10.67 8.63
CA LEU A 326 19.51 11.33 7.58
C LEU A 326 20.38 12.03 6.52
N HIS A 327 21.65 12.26 6.82
CA HIS A 327 22.60 12.89 5.90
C HIS A 327 23.32 11.90 4.97
N ARG A 328 23.24 10.60 5.26
CA ARG A 328 23.84 9.53 4.46
C ARG A 328 22.75 8.87 3.63
N PHE A 329 22.50 9.38 2.46
CA PHE A 329 21.46 8.82 1.58
C PHE A 329 21.86 8.87 0.11
N ILE A 330 21.17 8.07 -0.69
CA ILE A 330 21.20 8.13 -2.14
C ILE A 330 19.80 8.53 -2.61
N ASP A 331 19.73 9.59 -3.40
CA ASP A 331 18.53 9.99 -4.11
C ASP A 331 18.52 9.31 -5.49
N ASN A 332 17.55 8.42 -5.70
CA ASN A 332 17.54 7.61 -6.92
C ASN A 332 17.07 8.40 -8.15
N MET A 333 16.43 9.55 -7.98
CA MET A 333 16.12 10.45 -9.10
C MET A 333 17.41 11.10 -9.63
N GLU A 334 18.32 11.53 -8.75
CA GLU A 334 19.63 12.06 -9.15
C GLU A 334 20.45 10.97 -9.85
N LEU A 335 20.40 9.72 -9.34
CA LEU A 335 21.07 8.59 -9.96
C LEU A 335 20.48 8.25 -11.34
N TYR A 336 19.16 8.31 -11.50
CA TYR A 336 18.45 8.13 -12.77
C TYR A 336 18.96 9.10 -13.84
N HIS A 337 19.06 10.38 -13.51
CA HIS A 337 19.57 11.38 -14.47
C HIS A 337 21.07 11.24 -14.73
N SER A 338 21.87 11.03 -13.69
CA SER A 338 23.33 10.97 -13.84
C SER A 338 23.83 9.74 -14.61
N SER A 339 23.10 8.62 -14.58
CA SER A 339 23.47 7.39 -15.29
C SER A 339 22.73 7.18 -16.61
N ALA A 340 21.93 8.14 -17.05
CA ALA A 340 21.09 8.04 -18.23
C ALA A 340 21.87 7.84 -19.55
N ASN A 341 23.08 8.37 -19.64
CA ASN A 341 23.92 8.33 -20.83
C ASN A 341 24.94 7.17 -20.83
N ASP A 342 24.95 6.40 -19.77
CA ASP A 342 25.89 5.30 -19.63
C ASP A 342 25.39 4.05 -20.39
N ASP A 343 26.29 3.13 -20.70
CA ASP A 343 25.88 1.77 -21.04
C ASP A 343 25.37 1.02 -19.78
N PRO A 344 24.66 -0.11 -19.94
CA PRO A 344 24.09 -0.81 -18.79
C PRO A 344 25.12 -1.25 -17.74
N SER A 345 26.36 -1.56 -18.13
CA SER A 345 27.41 -1.97 -17.19
C SER A 345 27.95 -0.77 -16.43
N ALA A 346 28.21 0.34 -17.10
CA ALA A 346 28.63 1.59 -16.48
C ALA A 346 27.54 2.16 -15.56
N ALA A 347 26.27 2.10 -15.96
CA ALA A 347 25.15 2.51 -15.10
C ALA A 347 25.05 1.67 -13.82
N ARG A 348 25.26 0.32 -13.92
CA ARG A 348 25.32 -0.54 -12.71
C ARG A 348 26.51 -0.18 -11.83
N LEU A 349 27.68 0.04 -12.39
CA LEU A 349 28.87 0.45 -11.65
C LEU A 349 28.63 1.76 -10.88
N LYS A 350 27.94 2.72 -11.50
CA LYS A 350 27.57 4.00 -10.87
C LYS A 350 26.70 3.82 -9.63
N VAL A 351 25.80 2.83 -9.60
CA VAL A 351 25.01 2.49 -8.41
C VAL A 351 25.92 2.11 -7.24
N TYR A 352 26.89 1.24 -7.47
CA TYR A 352 27.85 0.82 -6.43
C TYR A 352 28.76 1.98 -5.99
N GLN A 353 29.19 2.82 -6.92
CA GLN A 353 29.95 4.03 -6.61
C GLN A 353 29.13 5.02 -5.76
N ALA A 354 27.82 5.16 -6.04
CA ALA A 354 26.93 6.00 -5.23
C ALA A 354 26.81 5.46 -3.80
N ILE A 355 26.72 4.14 -3.61
CA ILE A 355 26.70 3.51 -2.29
C ILE A 355 28.02 3.79 -1.56
N GLN A 356 29.15 3.63 -2.22
CA GLN A 356 30.47 3.91 -1.64
C GLN A 356 30.62 5.39 -1.28
N ALA A 357 30.23 6.29 -2.17
CA ALA A 357 30.29 7.73 -1.92
C ALA A 357 29.42 8.15 -0.73
N ALA A 358 28.17 7.64 -0.66
CA ALA A 358 27.27 7.90 0.46
C ALA A 358 27.83 7.32 1.78
N SER A 359 28.52 6.18 1.72
CA SER A 359 29.16 5.56 2.89
C SER A 359 30.34 6.36 3.42
N ALA A 360 30.99 7.16 2.57
CA ALA A 360 32.10 8.03 2.94
C ALA A 360 31.66 9.36 3.59
N VAL A 361 30.36 9.69 3.56
CA VAL A 361 29.83 10.91 4.19
C VAL A 361 29.90 10.75 5.70
N GLY A 362 30.89 11.40 6.33
CA GLY A 362 31.01 11.49 7.78
C GLY A 362 30.08 12.58 8.34
N GLY A 363 29.57 12.39 9.54
CA GLY A 363 28.77 13.39 10.25
C GLY A 363 28.76 13.10 11.75
N TRP A 364 28.41 14.10 12.55
CA TRP A 364 28.26 13.92 13.99
C TRP A 364 27.27 12.79 14.29
N GLY A 365 27.74 11.72 14.97
CA GLY A 365 26.94 10.57 15.34
C GLY A 365 26.80 9.47 14.27
N SER A 366 27.36 9.65 13.07
CA SER A 366 27.47 8.58 12.08
C SER A 366 28.83 7.90 12.19
N GLY A 367 28.85 6.57 12.31
CA GLY A 367 30.06 5.78 12.19
C GLY A 367 30.66 5.87 10.79
N GLU A 368 31.89 5.42 10.65
CA GLU A 368 32.59 5.34 9.38
C GLU A 368 32.37 3.97 8.73
N GLY A 369 32.53 3.91 7.44
CA GLY A 369 32.62 2.68 6.67
C GLY A 369 31.32 2.27 5.97
N GLU A 370 31.45 1.27 5.12
CA GLU A 370 30.37 0.72 4.33
C GLU A 370 29.55 -0.31 5.13
N PRO A 371 28.26 -0.46 4.85
CA PRO A 371 27.48 -1.56 5.40
C PRO A 371 28.04 -2.91 4.92
N HIS A 372 27.70 -3.99 5.62
CA HIS A 372 28.15 -5.32 5.23
C HIS A 372 27.67 -5.69 3.82
N GLU A 373 28.34 -6.64 3.19
CA GLU A 373 28.15 -7.01 1.78
C GLU A 373 26.68 -7.32 1.43
N GLY A 374 25.97 -8.06 2.26
CA GLY A 374 24.57 -8.39 2.01
C GLY A 374 23.66 -7.16 1.97
N MET A 375 23.87 -6.19 2.87
CA MET A 375 23.13 -4.92 2.85
C MET A 375 23.48 -4.10 1.59
N ARG A 376 24.74 -4.06 1.19
CA ARG A 376 25.16 -3.37 -0.05
C ARG A 376 24.47 -3.96 -1.28
N ARG A 377 24.43 -5.30 -1.39
CA ARG A 377 23.74 -6.00 -2.49
C ARG A 377 22.25 -5.70 -2.51
N LEU A 378 21.61 -5.74 -1.34
CA LEU A 378 20.20 -5.39 -1.21
C LEU A 378 19.94 -3.95 -1.66
N ILE A 379 20.69 -2.99 -1.15
CA ILE A 379 20.55 -1.58 -1.52
C ILE A 379 20.77 -1.39 -3.03
N ALA A 380 21.82 -1.98 -3.59
CA ALA A 380 22.08 -1.90 -5.04
C ALA A 380 20.89 -2.46 -5.84
N THR A 381 20.33 -3.59 -5.42
CA THR A 381 19.16 -4.17 -6.09
C THR A 381 17.93 -3.25 -6.01
N LEU A 382 17.65 -2.68 -4.83
CA LEU A 382 16.55 -1.73 -4.66
C LEU A 382 16.70 -0.51 -5.57
N LEU A 383 17.90 0.08 -5.63
CA LEU A 383 18.18 1.23 -6.47
C LEU A 383 18.02 0.88 -7.96
N ILE A 384 18.62 -0.22 -8.42
CA ILE A 384 18.53 -0.68 -9.84
C ILE A 384 17.06 -0.94 -10.21
N ASN A 385 16.33 -1.66 -9.38
CA ASN A 385 14.92 -1.96 -9.63
C ASN A 385 14.07 -0.68 -9.70
N ASN A 386 14.37 0.27 -8.84
CA ASN A 386 13.63 1.53 -8.79
C ASN A 386 13.95 2.45 -9.99
N LEU A 387 15.12 2.37 -10.62
CA LEU A 387 15.38 3.06 -11.90
C LEU A 387 14.36 2.62 -12.97
N SER A 388 14.02 1.33 -13.02
CA SER A 388 12.93 0.84 -13.87
C SER A 388 11.56 1.43 -13.51
N GLN A 389 11.30 1.67 -12.22
CA GLN A 389 10.02 2.26 -11.78
C GLN A 389 9.94 3.74 -12.14
N ILE A 390 11.02 4.50 -11.99
CA ILE A 390 11.07 5.89 -12.44
C ILE A 390 10.79 5.97 -13.94
N ASP A 391 11.44 5.10 -14.73
CA ASP A 391 11.22 5.01 -16.17
C ASP A 391 9.77 4.62 -16.52
N TYR A 392 9.15 3.72 -15.76
CA TYR A 392 7.73 3.37 -15.87
C TYR A 392 6.82 4.60 -15.68
N VAL A 393 7.09 5.41 -14.65
CA VAL A 393 6.31 6.64 -14.38
C VAL A 393 6.51 7.67 -15.48
N CYS A 394 7.74 7.82 -15.97
CA CYS A 394 8.03 8.70 -17.10
C CYS A 394 7.28 8.27 -18.37
N SER A 395 7.36 6.98 -18.71
CA SER A 395 6.79 6.45 -19.95
C SER A 395 5.27 6.49 -19.99
N ASN A 396 4.60 6.25 -18.86
CA ASN A 396 3.15 6.08 -18.82
C ASN A 396 2.42 7.28 -18.19
N TRP A 397 3.11 8.05 -17.35
CA TRP A 397 2.52 9.12 -16.54
C TRP A 397 3.26 10.46 -16.71
N ARG A 398 4.11 10.59 -17.72
CA ARG A 398 4.86 11.83 -18.04
C ARG A 398 5.73 12.34 -16.88
N GLY A 399 6.29 11.43 -16.10
CA GLY A 399 7.15 11.74 -14.96
C GLY A 399 6.44 12.19 -13.69
N ARG A 400 5.12 12.14 -13.69
CA ARG A 400 4.28 12.38 -12.52
C ARG A 400 2.96 11.63 -12.66
N TYR A 401 2.50 10.95 -11.62
CA TYR A 401 1.14 10.43 -11.58
C TYR A 401 0.13 11.58 -11.53
N ALA A 402 -0.70 11.71 -12.55
CA ALA A 402 -1.60 12.86 -12.72
C ALA A 402 -2.71 12.91 -11.66
N ASP A 403 -3.23 11.75 -11.25
CA ASP A 403 -4.36 11.62 -10.32
C ASP A 403 -3.92 10.98 -9.01
N ILE A 404 -2.86 11.49 -8.43
CA ILE A 404 -2.32 11.01 -7.18
C ILE A 404 -3.36 11.19 -6.06
N GLY A 405 -3.68 10.13 -5.35
CA GLY A 405 -4.48 10.16 -4.15
C GLY A 405 -6.00 10.13 -4.34
N HIS A 406 -6.53 10.02 -5.57
CA HIS A 406 -7.97 10.10 -5.80
C HIS A 406 -8.52 8.96 -6.66
N ALA A 407 -7.83 7.84 -6.68
CA ALA A 407 -8.23 6.68 -7.48
C ALA A 407 -8.62 5.45 -6.66
N GLU A 408 -8.74 5.57 -5.34
CA GLU A 408 -9.17 4.49 -4.47
C GLU A 408 -10.59 4.04 -4.84
N ARG A 409 -10.77 2.72 -4.89
CA ARG A 409 -12.03 2.09 -5.23
C ARG A 409 -12.75 1.54 -4.01
N PHE A 410 -12.03 1.27 -2.93
CA PHE A 410 -12.59 0.77 -1.66
C PHE A 410 -11.65 1.04 -0.48
N ILE A 411 -12.19 0.95 0.71
CA ILE A 411 -11.43 0.94 1.96
C ILE A 411 -11.19 -0.52 2.31
N SER A 412 -9.93 -0.92 2.48
CA SER A 412 -9.54 -2.25 2.93
C SER A 412 -9.29 -2.26 4.43
N VAL A 413 -9.90 -3.19 5.14
CA VAL A 413 -9.80 -3.34 6.60
C VAL A 413 -9.38 -4.77 6.95
N GLY A 414 -8.49 -4.92 7.92
CA GLY A 414 -8.02 -6.22 8.41
C GLY A 414 -6.68 -6.63 7.81
N ASP A 415 -6.56 -7.87 7.35
CA ASP A 415 -5.29 -8.36 6.78
C ASP A 415 -5.01 -7.83 5.37
N GLY A 416 -6.02 -7.24 4.73
CA GLY A 416 -5.93 -6.70 3.38
C GLY A 416 -5.81 -7.79 2.31
N PHE A 417 -5.76 -7.36 1.07
CA PHE A 417 -5.59 -8.23 -0.10
C PHE A 417 -4.17 -8.06 -0.60
N GLU A 418 -3.30 -9.00 -0.31
CA GLU A 418 -1.88 -8.96 -0.74
C GLU A 418 -1.75 -9.02 -2.27
N GLU A 419 -2.74 -9.61 -2.93
CA GLU A 419 -2.84 -9.73 -4.36
C GLU A 419 -2.95 -8.37 -5.06
N PHE A 420 -3.55 -7.40 -4.39
CA PHE A 420 -3.73 -6.05 -4.92
C PHE A 420 -2.62 -5.10 -4.47
N GLN A 421 -1.42 -5.33 -4.93
CA GLN A 421 -0.32 -4.41 -4.75
C GLN A 421 -0.34 -3.33 -5.83
N LEU A 422 -1.48 -2.66 -5.97
CA LEU A 422 -1.66 -1.57 -6.92
C LEU A 422 -1.74 -0.23 -6.21
N ARG A 423 -1.05 0.73 -6.78
CA ARG A 423 -1.08 2.12 -6.35
C ARG A 423 -2.51 2.67 -6.42
N ASN A 424 -2.93 3.36 -5.35
CA ASN A 424 -4.23 4.04 -5.26
C ASN A 424 -5.46 3.17 -5.54
N LEU A 425 -5.36 1.86 -5.44
CA LEU A 425 -6.54 1.00 -5.62
C LEU A 425 -7.42 0.98 -4.37
N ALA A 426 -6.80 0.88 -3.21
CA ALA A 426 -7.50 0.81 -1.94
C ALA A 426 -6.83 1.68 -0.88
N TYR A 427 -7.64 2.40 -0.10
CA TYR A 427 -7.19 2.96 1.16
C TYR A 427 -7.14 1.84 2.20
N PHE A 428 -6.04 1.69 2.90
CA PHE A 428 -5.87 0.63 3.89
C PHE A 428 -5.99 1.20 5.31
N ALA A 429 -7.04 0.76 6.03
CA ALA A 429 -7.21 1.05 7.44
C ALA A 429 -6.78 -0.16 8.28
N HIS A 430 -5.68 -0.03 9.00
CA HIS A 430 -5.23 -1.07 9.92
C HIS A 430 -5.92 -0.93 11.26
N LEU A 431 -6.75 -1.91 11.60
CA LEU A 431 -7.44 -1.94 12.88
C LEU A 431 -6.86 -3.07 13.75
N TYR A 432 -6.18 -2.73 14.85
CA TYR A 432 -5.97 -3.68 15.95
C TYR A 432 -7.29 -3.88 16.71
N THR A 433 -7.84 -2.77 17.16
CA THR A 433 -9.24 -2.63 17.58
C THR A 433 -9.91 -1.56 16.72
N VAL A 434 -11.22 -1.46 16.75
CA VAL A 434 -11.94 -0.42 16.00
C VAL A 434 -11.60 0.97 16.54
N GLU A 435 -11.41 1.07 17.84
CA GLU A 435 -11.05 2.31 18.53
C GLU A 435 -9.67 2.79 18.13
N GLU A 436 -8.68 1.92 18.06
CA GLU A 436 -7.31 2.25 17.64
C GLU A 436 -7.23 2.65 16.17
N GLY A 437 -8.00 1.99 15.30
CA GLY A 437 -8.06 2.28 13.88
C GLY A 437 -9.00 3.43 13.51
N ALA A 438 -9.67 4.04 14.47
CA ALA A 438 -10.69 5.05 14.22
C ALA A 438 -10.16 6.24 13.40
N THR A 439 -8.97 6.71 13.68
CA THR A 439 -8.33 7.82 12.94
C THR A 439 -8.07 7.44 11.49
N ASP A 440 -7.58 6.23 11.25
CA ASP A 440 -7.31 5.74 9.90
C ASP A 440 -8.62 5.56 9.12
N MET A 441 -9.67 5.06 9.76
CA MET A 441 -11.00 4.98 9.16
C MET A 441 -11.58 6.36 8.83
N ASP A 442 -11.41 7.35 9.70
CA ASP A 442 -11.90 8.71 9.47
C ASP A 442 -11.24 9.33 8.24
N VAL A 443 -9.94 9.10 8.03
CA VAL A 443 -9.23 9.52 6.83
C VAL A 443 -9.82 8.84 5.58
N GLY A 444 -10.01 7.52 5.62
CA GLY A 444 -10.62 6.77 4.52
C GLY A 444 -12.02 7.27 4.18
N ILE A 445 -12.87 7.46 5.18
CA ILE A 445 -14.23 7.99 4.98
C ILE A 445 -14.21 9.42 4.41
N ASN A 446 -13.27 10.27 4.82
CA ASN A 446 -13.12 11.61 4.25
C ASN A 446 -12.69 11.58 2.77
N ILE A 447 -11.80 10.65 2.39
CA ILE A 447 -11.43 10.43 0.99
C ILE A 447 -12.68 10.05 0.20
N PHE A 448 -13.42 9.04 0.64
CA PHE A 448 -14.65 8.58 -0.03
C PHE A 448 -15.80 9.60 0.07
N GLY A 449 -15.77 10.50 1.03
CA GLY A 449 -16.64 11.67 1.07
C GLY A 449 -16.57 12.50 -0.21
N LYS A 450 -15.36 12.68 -0.74
CA LYS A 450 -15.09 13.42 -1.98
C LYS A 450 -15.28 12.56 -3.23
N LEU A 451 -14.83 11.30 -3.21
CA LEU A 451 -14.87 10.41 -4.36
C LEU A 451 -16.26 9.89 -4.68
N ASN A 452 -17.01 9.43 -3.68
CA ASN A 452 -18.25 8.67 -3.83
C ASN A 452 -19.46 9.38 -3.22
N ILE A 453 -19.41 9.69 -1.92
CA ILE A 453 -20.58 10.11 -1.15
C ILE A 453 -21.16 11.42 -1.69
N LYS A 454 -20.31 12.36 -2.06
CA LYS A 454 -20.70 13.61 -2.73
C LYS A 454 -21.50 13.39 -4.02
N HIS A 455 -21.26 12.27 -4.69
CA HIS A 455 -21.92 11.89 -5.94
C HIS A 455 -23.08 10.89 -5.74
N GLY A 456 -23.49 10.65 -4.49
CA GLY A 456 -24.58 9.76 -4.16
C GLY A 456 -24.22 8.27 -4.15
N LEU A 457 -22.95 7.93 -4.34
CA LEU A 457 -22.43 6.56 -4.27
C LEU A 457 -21.92 6.25 -2.85
N PRO A 458 -22.03 5.00 -2.40
CA PRO A 458 -21.51 4.62 -1.09
C PRO A 458 -19.99 4.56 -1.05
N ALA A 459 -19.43 4.64 0.16
CA ALA A 459 -18.08 4.25 0.47
C ALA A 459 -18.02 2.73 0.67
N PRO A 460 -17.37 1.96 -0.22
CA PRO A 460 -17.24 0.51 -0.04
C PRO A 460 -16.13 0.20 0.96
N VAL A 461 -16.42 -0.67 1.91
CA VAL A 461 -15.45 -1.17 2.91
C VAL A 461 -15.33 -2.68 2.77
N ALA A 462 -14.14 -3.14 2.42
CA ALA A 462 -13.82 -4.56 2.30
C ALA A 462 -13.10 -5.03 3.57
N ILE A 463 -13.80 -5.77 4.42
CA ILE A 463 -13.27 -6.37 5.64
C ILE A 463 -12.76 -7.76 5.27
N HIS A 464 -11.45 -7.99 5.42
CA HIS A 464 -10.82 -9.24 5.07
C HIS A 464 -9.88 -9.72 6.16
N TYR A 465 -10.09 -10.95 6.64
CA TYR A 465 -9.20 -11.60 7.59
C TYR A 465 -8.80 -12.98 7.13
N ARG A 466 -7.55 -13.37 7.43
CA ARG A 466 -7.00 -14.69 7.14
C ARG A 466 -6.98 -15.56 8.38
N TYR A 467 -7.32 -16.83 8.22
CA TYR A 467 -7.27 -17.83 9.28
C TYR A 467 -6.32 -18.96 8.93
N ASP A 468 -5.89 -19.72 9.93
CA ASP A 468 -5.11 -20.93 9.74
C ASP A 468 -6.01 -22.14 10.03
N SER A 469 -6.38 -22.88 9.00
CA SER A 469 -7.26 -24.05 9.12
C SER A 469 -6.65 -25.19 9.95
N ARG A 470 -5.33 -25.17 10.20
CA ARG A 470 -4.66 -26.11 11.10
C ARG A 470 -4.99 -25.86 12.58
N VAL A 471 -5.53 -24.71 12.90
CA VAL A 471 -5.92 -24.32 14.26
C VAL A 471 -7.43 -24.53 14.42
N PRO A 472 -7.90 -25.48 15.24
CA PRO A 472 -9.32 -25.75 15.44
C PRO A 472 -10.12 -24.50 15.83
N GLY A 473 -11.27 -24.29 15.18
CA GLY A 473 -12.17 -23.13 15.42
C GLY A 473 -11.58 -21.79 15.00
N CYS A 474 -10.47 -21.74 14.26
CA CYS A 474 -9.86 -20.49 13.83
C CYS A 474 -10.74 -19.79 12.79
N ARG A 475 -11.36 -20.52 11.87
CA ARG A 475 -12.25 -19.96 10.86
C ARG A 475 -13.47 -19.28 11.49
N GLU A 476 -14.13 -19.95 12.42
CA GLU A 476 -15.32 -19.45 13.12
C GLU A 476 -15.00 -18.18 13.92
N ARG A 477 -13.88 -18.18 14.65
CA ARG A 477 -13.42 -16.98 15.37
C ARG A 477 -13.08 -15.83 14.41
N THR A 478 -12.57 -16.13 13.24
CA THR A 478 -12.24 -15.13 12.22
C THR A 478 -13.51 -14.54 11.59
N VAL A 479 -14.52 -15.37 11.32
CA VAL A 479 -15.84 -14.95 10.86
C VAL A 479 -16.48 -14.02 11.90
N GLU A 480 -16.48 -14.42 13.18
CA GLU A 480 -17.01 -13.61 14.26
C GLU A 480 -16.25 -12.28 14.41
N ARG A 481 -14.94 -12.29 14.22
CA ARG A 481 -14.16 -11.05 14.18
C ARG A 481 -14.60 -10.12 13.04
N CYS A 482 -14.85 -10.64 11.84
CA CYS A 482 -15.37 -9.85 10.73
C CYS A 482 -16.69 -9.18 11.09
N ARG A 483 -17.62 -9.91 11.71
CA ARG A 483 -18.93 -9.41 12.13
C ARG A 483 -18.82 -8.29 13.17
N ARG A 484 -18.00 -8.48 14.18
CA ARG A 484 -17.75 -7.44 15.21
C ARG A 484 -17.15 -6.19 14.63
N VAL A 485 -16.17 -6.33 13.72
CA VAL A 485 -15.54 -5.17 13.04
C VAL A 485 -16.57 -4.44 12.18
N LYS A 486 -17.40 -5.18 11.41
CA LYS A 486 -18.48 -4.59 10.62
C LYS A 486 -19.44 -3.80 11.50
N ALA A 487 -19.96 -4.42 12.57
CA ALA A 487 -20.90 -3.79 13.49
C ALA A 487 -20.32 -2.51 14.13
N ALA A 488 -19.05 -2.52 14.51
CA ALA A 488 -18.37 -1.38 15.08
C ALA A 488 -18.18 -0.23 14.05
N ILE A 489 -17.81 -0.54 12.80
CA ILE A 489 -17.71 0.44 11.72
C ILE A 489 -19.08 1.06 11.43
N GLU A 490 -20.12 0.25 11.28
CA GLU A 490 -21.49 0.73 11.01
C GLU A 490 -22.05 1.56 12.15
N SER A 491 -21.76 1.20 13.41
CA SER A 491 -22.11 1.97 14.59
C SER A 491 -21.41 3.33 14.61
N ARG A 492 -20.11 3.37 14.32
CA ARG A 492 -19.35 4.64 14.28
C ARG A 492 -19.89 5.59 13.21
N TYR A 493 -20.22 5.07 12.04
CA TYR A 493 -20.70 5.84 10.89
C TYR A 493 -22.20 5.63 10.64
N THR A 494 -23.00 5.55 11.69
CA THR A 494 -24.44 5.25 11.66
C THR A 494 -25.21 6.13 10.67
N ALA A 495 -24.85 7.42 10.56
CA ALA A 495 -25.53 8.34 9.64
C ALA A 495 -25.30 7.98 8.17
N LEU A 496 -24.13 7.47 7.81
CA LEU A 496 -23.82 7.01 6.46
C LEU A 496 -24.44 5.64 6.19
N SER A 497 -24.34 4.74 7.16
CA SER A 497 -24.92 3.39 7.09
C SER A 497 -26.43 3.43 6.86
N ARG A 498 -27.18 4.20 7.66
CA ARG A 498 -28.64 4.37 7.51
C ARG A 498 -29.06 4.98 6.18
N LYS A 499 -28.19 5.76 5.54
CA LYS A 499 -28.46 6.35 4.22
C LYS A 499 -28.03 5.44 3.07
N GLY A 500 -27.50 4.24 3.32
CA GLY A 500 -26.93 3.37 2.31
C GLY A 500 -25.67 3.96 1.65
N LEU A 501 -24.98 4.88 2.33
CA LEU A 501 -23.74 5.54 1.85
C LEU A 501 -22.46 4.94 2.45
N LEU A 502 -22.59 3.88 3.24
CA LEU A 502 -21.49 3.04 3.72
C LEU A 502 -21.92 1.59 3.53
N ILE A 503 -21.14 0.81 2.79
CA ILE A 503 -21.41 -0.60 2.54
C ILE A 503 -20.20 -1.41 2.94
N CYS A 504 -20.39 -2.32 3.92
CA CYS A 504 -19.35 -3.19 4.41
C CYS A 504 -19.55 -4.62 3.88
N GLY A 505 -18.58 -5.11 3.09
CA GLY A 505 -18.49 -6.51 2.71
C GLY A 505 -17.48 -7.24 3.58
N MET A 506 -17.77 -8.51 3.93
CA MET A 506 -16.90 -9.33 4.78
C MET A 506 -16.42 -10.55 4.01
N THR A 507 -15.13 -10.85 4.16
CA THR A 507 -14.50 -12.03 3.57
C THR A 507 -13.47 -12.65 4.50
N VAL A 508 -13.30 -13.96 4.40
CA VAL A 508 -12.24 -14.71 5.08
C VAL A 508 -11.48 -15.57 4.08
N GLN A 509 -10.23 -15.89 4.38
CA GLN A 509 -9.39 -16.74 3.54
C GLN A 509 -8.46 -17.60 4.41
N ASP A 510 -8.29 -18.86 4.06
CA ASP A 510 -7.25 -19.69 4.68
C ASP A 510 -5.85 -19.18 4.27
N LYS A 511 -4.90 -19.23 5.19
CA LYS A 511 -3.50 -18.87 4.91
C LYS A 511 -2.79 -19.86 3.99
N ARG A 512 -3.37 -21.03 3.73
CA ARG A 512 -2.82 -21.98 2.77
C ARG A 512 -2.80 -21.38 1.38
N PRO A 513 -1.71 -21.56 0.61
CA PRO A 513 -1.65 -21.11 -0.78
C PRO A 513 -2.81 -21.68 -1.61
N GLY A 514 -3.36 -20.89 -2.51
CA GLY A 514 -4.45 -21.29 -3.39
C GLY A 514 -5.84 -21.38 -2.73
N SER A 515 -5.97 -20.96 -1.46
CA SER A 515 -7.27 -20.98 -0.79
C SER A 515 -8.20 -19.89 -1.33
N PRO A 516 -9.47 -20.21 -1.58
CA PRO A 516 -10.42 -19.22 -2.11
C PRO A 516 -10.76 -18.16 -1.06
N ILE A 517 -11.13 -16.98 -1.53
CA ILE A 517 -11.72 -15.93 -0.70
C ILE A 517 -13.20 -16.25 -0.49
N GLU A 518 -13.56 -16.57 0.73
CA GLU A 518 -14.93 -16.91 1.14
C GLU A 518 -15.68 -15.62 1.55
N ARG A 519 -16.90 -15.47 1.05
CA ARG A 519 -17.82 -14.44 1.52
C ARG A 519 -18.38 -14.84 2.90
N VAL A 520 -18.43 -13.88 3.82
CA VAL A 520 -19.13 -14.02 5.09
C VAL A 520 -20.47 -13.30 4.96
N GLU A 521 -21.55 -14.04 5.09
CA GLU A 521 -22.89 -13.45 5.09
C GLU A 521 -23.19 -12.77 6.43
N ALA A 522 -23.95 -11.69 6.37
CA ALA A 522 -24.54 -11.13 7.59
C ALA A 522 -25.53 -12.14 8.15
N GLU A 523 -25.58 -12.28 9.48
CA GLU A 523 -26.67 -13.06 10.08
C GLU A 523 -27.99 -12.35 9.71
N THR A 524 -28.88 -13.10 9.08
CA THR A 524 -30.27 -12.67 8.94
C THR A 524 -30.86 -12.57 10.35
N ALA A 525 -31.11 -11.33 10.79
CA ALA A 525 -31.73 -11.03 12.07
C ALA A 525 -33.15 -11.61 12.15
#